data_06de55a7dbe9cb2251a52479c399c515
#
_entry.id   06de55a7dbe9cb2251a52479c399c515
#
_cell.length_a   1.000
_cell.length_b   1.000
_cell.length_c   1.000
_cell.angle_alpha   90.00
_cell.angle_beta   90.00
_cell.angle_gamma   90.00
#
_symmetry.space_group_name_H-M   'P 1'
#
loop_
_entity.id
_entity.type
_entity.pdbx_description
1 polymer ?
#
loop_
_entity_poly.entity_id
_entity_poly.type
_entity_poly.pdbx_seq_one_letter_code
_entity_poly.pdbx_strand_id
1 'polypeptide(L)'
;MPIDSLRVFMGDDYAVNDKIIIHQPTIREIVDYGEQDYFAMLTALTSYPSDMKSVLWDVGIDYTKITDFELFMSLCVAFPLERTRIIFGDLDFQKFRVKKNDVVGTYLQADDGTVIDWNVHRLIIEALTTINMIHKQREVPVNEATKMALIDWDREDRELAAKRPYHSQLIAFISAMVNYAGFKYDHHTVQDITIYQFFDAVQRVQLINNAQTLLQGMYINPFLDSSKVDKSHLNWMQDITKNNVKEITNGKWQCMGHRPCSSCRWLWF
;
A
#
# COMPACT_ATOMS: atom_id res chain seq x y z
N MET A 1 12.04 10.02 12.82
CA MET A 1 12.04 11.17 11.90
C MET A 1 10.95 10.92 10.87
N PRO A 2 10.25 11.93 10.36
CA PRO A 2 9.38 11.72 9.22
C PRO A 2 10.21 11.28 8.00
N ILE A 3 9.60 10.48 7.12
CA ILE A 3 10.25 10.02 5.88
C ILE A 3 10.69 11.24 5.07
N ASP A 4 11.96 11.24 4.64
CA ASP A 4 12.44 12.24 3.68
C ASP A 4 11.88 11.92 2.30
N SER A 5 10.71 12.50 2.02
CA SER A 5 9.97 12.26 0.78
C SER A 5 10.79 12.58 -0.48
N LEU A 6 11.74 13.53 -0.40
CA LEU A 6 12.59 13.86 -1.56
C LEU A 6 13.58 12.75 -1.86
N ARG A 7 14.21 12.15 -0.84
CA ARG A 7 15.12 11.02 -1.03
C ARG A 7 14.39 9.80 -1.56
N VAL A 8 13.22 9.51 -1.01
CA VAL A 8 12.34 8.44 -1.51
C VAL A 8 11.99 8.69 -2.99
N PHE A 9 11.62 9.93 -3.35
CA PHE A 9 11.35 10.31 -4.75
C PHE A 9 12.56 10.13 -5.67
N MET A 10 13.78 10.39 -5.16
CA MET A 10 15.01 10.19 -5.93
C MET A 10 15.41 8.72 -6.08
N GLY A 11 14.72 7.81 -5.38
CA GLY A 11 14.97 6.36 -5.45
C GLY A 11 15.96 5.85 -4.40
N ASP A 12 16.29 6.67 -3.39
CA ASP A 12 17.16 6.23 -2.29
C ASP A 12 16.42 5.22 -1.40
N ASP A 13 17.15 4.22 -0.91
CA ASP A 13 16.65 3.31 0.11
C ASP A 13 16.38 4.06 1.42
N TYR A 14 15.37 3.60 2.15
CA TYR A 14 14.99 4.22 3.41
C TYR A 14 15.62 3.52 4.62
N ALA A 15 16.52 4.20 5.32
CA ALA A 15 17.09 3.72 6.57
C ALA A 15 16.15 4.01 7.73
N VAL A 16 15.51 2.97 8.29
CA VAL A 16 14.72 3.06 9.53
C VAL A 16 15.65 3.30 10.71
N ASN A 17 16.78 2.59 10.73
CA ASN A 17 17.90 2.76 11.65
C ASN A 17 19.18 2.18 11.00
N ASP A 18 20.28 2.14 11.75
CA ASP A 18 21.59 1.67 11.24
C ASP A 18 21.60 0.20 10.78
N LYS A 19 20.60 -0.59 11.18
CA LYS A 19 20.51 -2.04 10.89
C LYS A 19 19.34 -2.43 10.00
N ILE A 20 18.33 -1.57 9.91
CA ILE A 20 17.10 -1.84 9.15
C ILE A 20 17.02 -0.81 8.03
N ILE A 21 17.26 -1.26 6.81
CA ILE A 21 17.16 -0.48 5.59
C ILE A 21 16.05 -1.10 4.74
N ILE A 22 15.17 -0.27 4.22
CA ILE A 22 14.08 -0.67 3.34
C ILE A 22 14.46 -0.27 1.93
N HIS A 23 14.67 -1.26 1.09
CA HIS A 23 14.99 -1.10 -0.32
C HIS A 23 13.74 -0.69 -1.11
N GLN A 24 13.94 0.16 -2.11
CA GLN A 24 12.93 0.51 -3.10
C GLN A 24 13.15 -0.32 -4.37
N PRO A 25 12.41 -1.42 -4.57
CA PRO A 25 12.65 -2.25 -5.73
C PRO A 25 12.27 -1.54 -7.03
N THR A 26 13.03 -1.81 -8.07
CA THR A 26 12.72 -1.43 -9.44
C THR A 26 11.61 -2.32 -10.00
N ILE A 27 10.98 -1.88 -11.08
CA ILE A 27 10.00 -2.71 -11.80
C ILE A 27 10.63 -4.04 -12.24
N ARG A 28 11.91 -4.03 -12.66
CA ARG A 28 12.65 -5.24 -13.05
C ARG A 28 12.75 -6.22 -11.88
N GLU A 29 13.20 -5.75 -10.72
CA GLU A 29 13.35 -6.59 -9.54
C GLU A 29 12.02 -7.22 -9.09
N ILE A 30 10.90 -6.48 -9.19
CA ILE A 30 9.57 -7.03 -8.89
C ILE A 30 9.16 -8.10 -9.91
N VAL A 31 9.45 -7.90 -11.21
CA VAL A 31 9.16 -8.89 -12.24
C VAL A 31 9.99 -10.16 -12.04
N ASP A 32 11.27 -10.03 -11.74
CA ASP A 32 12.19 -11.16 -11.54
C ASP A 32 11.87 -11.93 -10.24
N TYR A 33 11.41 -11.22 -9.21
CA TYR A 33 10.93 -11.81 -7.94
C TYR A 33 9.57 -12.52 -8.12
N GLY A 34 8.70 -11.99 -8.94
CA GLY A 34 7.31 -12.41 -9.13
C GLY A 34 6.34 -11.40 -8.53
N GLU A 35 5.60 -10.71 -9.39
CA GLU A 35 4.65 -9.65 -9.02
C GLU A 35 3.65 -10.11 -7.95
N GLN A 36 3.04 -11.30 -8.13
CA GLN A 36 2.04 -11.84 -7.21
C GLN A 36 2.63 -12.05 -5.80
N ASP A 37 3.81 -12.64 -5.72
CA ASP A 37 4.50 -12.92 -4.45
C ASP A 37 4.93 -11.63 -3.76
N TYR A 38 5.40 -10.64 -4.53
CA TYR A 38 5.75 -9.31 -4.03
C TYR A 38 4.57 -8.62 -3.35
N PHE A 39 3.45 -8.48 -4.05
CA PHE A 39 2.27 -7.81 -3.49
C PHE A 39 1.61 -8.62 -2.37
N ALA A 40 1.65 -9.96 -2.42
CA ALA A 40 1.16 -10.80 -1.33
C ALA A 40 1.97 -10.62 -0.05
N MET A 41 3.31 -10.61 -0.14
CA MET A 41 4.20 -10.33 0.97
C MET A 41 3.96 -8.94 1.54
N LEU A 42 3.92 -7.92 0.67
CA LEU A 42 3.70 -6.53 1.06
C LEU A 42 2.35 -6.35 1.78
N THR A 43 1.28 -7.01 1.25
CA THR A 43 -0.03 -7.04 1.88
C THR A 43 0.04 -7.60 3.29
N ALA A 44 0.70 -8.73 3.47
CA ALA A 44 0.81 -9.36 4.78
C ALA A 44 1.59 -8.48 5.77
N LEU A 45 2.72 -7.92 5.35
CA LEU A 45 3.55 -7.06 6.21
C LEU A 45 2.85 -5.76 6.62
N THR A 46 1.99 -5.20 5.75
CA THR A 46 1.28 -3.95 6.01
C THR A 46 -0.16 -4.13 6.47
N SER A 47 -0.60 -5.38 6.76
CA SER A 47 -1.99 -5.66 7.16
C SER A 47 -2.32 -5.10 8.53
N TYR A 48 -3.51 -4.51 8.63
CA TYR A 48 -4.18 -4.29 9.90
C TYR A 48 -4.92 -5.55 10.35
N PRO A 49 -5.22 -5.73 11.64
CA PRO A 49 -6.07 -6.82 12.10
C PRO A 49 -7.43 -6.87 11.40
N SER A 50 -7.99 -5.71 11.05
CA SER A 50 -9.24 -5.61 10.27
C SER A 50 -9.12 -6.16 8.84
N ASP A 51 -7.92 -6.25 8.28
CA ASP A 51 -7.70 -6.83 6.95
C ASP A 51 -7.69 -8.36 6.97
N MET A 52 -7.53 -8.96 8.16
CA MET A 52 -7.46 -10.41 8.36
C MET A 52 -8.54 -10.93 9.32
N LYS A 53 -9.67 -10.23 9.40
CA LYS A 53 -10.72 -10.46 10.40
C LYS A 53 -11.31 -11.87 10.40
N SER A 54 -11.56 -12.47 9.24
CA SER A 54 -12.05 -13.84 9.16
C SER A 54 -10.96 -14.85 9.55
N VAL A 55 -9.73 -14.67 9.09
CA VAL A 55 -8.60 -15.56 9.40
C VAL A 55 -8.29 -15.56 10.90
N LEU A 56 -8.23 -14.36 11.52
CA LEU A 56 -8.00 -14.23 12.95
C LEU A 56 -9.14 -14.84 13.76
N TRP A 57 -10.39 -14.62 13.34
CA TRP A 57 -11.56 -15.17 14.00
C TRP A 57 -11.58 -16.70 13.96
N ASP A 58 -11.22 -17.30 12.82
CA ASP A 58 -11.21 -18.75 12.65
C ASP A 58 -10.14 -19.44 13.51
N VAL A 59 -9.08 -18.73 13.91
CA VAL A 59 -8.09 -19.22 14.88
C VAL A 59 -8.38 -18.77 16.33
N GLY A 60 -9.58 -18.21 16.58
CA GLY A 60 -10.03 -17.81 17.91
C GLY A 60 -9.50 -16.46 18.39
N ILE A 61 -8.94 -15.64 17.52
CA ILE A 61 -8.41 -14.30 17.83
C ILE A 61 -9.43 -13.24 17.43
N ASP A 62 -9.87 -12.44 18.38
CA ASP A 62 -10.70 -11.27 18.12
C ASP A 62 -9.85 -10.14 17.52
N TYR A 63 -10.05 -9.84 16.24
CA TYR A 63 -9.28 -8.84 15.51
C TYR A 63 -9.42 -7.41 16.07
N THR A 64 -10.46 -7.16 16.87
CA THR A 64 -10.65 -5.84 17.52
C THR A 64 -9.80 -5.67 18.78
N LYS A 65 -9.21 -6.74 19.30
CA LYS A 65 -8.43 -6.77 20.54
C LYS A 65 -6.93 -6.90 20.31
N ILE A 66 -6.51 -7.34 19.14
CA ILE A 66 -5.10 -7.45 18.76
C ILE A 66 -4.60 -6.13 18.17
N THR A 67 -3.39 -5.73 18.50
CA THR A 67 -2.74 -4.55 17.95
C THR A 67 -2.08 -4.86 16.59
N ASP A 68 -1.81 -3.82 15.78
CA ASP A 68 -1.10 -3.94 14.51
C ASP A 68 0.29 -4.55 14.70
N PHE A 69 0.96 -4.17 15.79
CA PHE A 69 2.29 -4.69 16.08
C PHE A 69 2.27 -6.16 16.50
N GLU A 70 1.28 -6.60 17.26
CA GLU A 70 1.10 -8.03 17.59
C GLU A 70 0.82 -8.87 16.34
N LEU A 71 -0.01 -8.36 15.43
CA LEU A 71 -0.23 -9.00 14.14
C LEU A 71 1.07 -9.09 13.33
N PHE A 72 1.78 -7.96 13.20
CA PHE A 72 3.06 -7.92 12.50
C PHE A 72 4.07 -8.92 13.08
N MET A 73 4.22 -8.99 14.42
CA MET A 73 5.11 -9.96 15.08
C MET A 73 4.74 -11.41 14.73
N SER A 74 3.45 -11.69 14.64
CA SER A 74 2.96 -13.04 14.30
C SER A 74 3.24 -13.41 12.84
N LEU A 75 3.18 -12.43 11.95
CA LEU A 75 3.34 -12.63 10.50
C LEU A 75 4.80 -12.60 10.07
N CYS A 76 5.58 -11.62 10.53
CA CYS A 76 6.93 -11.40 10.02
C CYS A 76 7.89 -12.56 10.36
N VAL A 77 7.79 -13.15 11.52
CA VAL A 77 8.64 -14.30 11.92
C VAL A 77 8.34 -15.59 11.12
N ALA A 78 7.20 -15.63 10.43
CA ALA A 78 6.86 -16.73 9.54
C ALA A 78 7.44 -16.59 8.12
N PHE A 79 7.94 -15.40 7.76
CA PHE A 79 8.52 -15.18 6.44
C PHE A 79 9.96 -15.68 6.38
N PRO A 80 10.31 -16.55 5.42
CA PRO A 80 11.70 -16.89 5.15
C PRO A 80 12.44 -15.68 4.54
N LEU A 81 13.75 -15.64 4.74
CA LEU A 81 14.62 -14.56 4.23
C LEU A 81 14.45 -14.34 2.72
N GLU A 82 14.29 -15.41 1.95
CA GLU A 82 14.14 -15.35 0.50
C GLU A 82 12.91 -14.52 0.08
N ARG A 83 11.86 -14.52 0.91
CA ARG A 83 10.65 -13.72 0.64
C ARG A 83 10.77 -12.26 1.02
N THR A 84 11.58 -11.92 2.02
CA THR A 84 11.69 -10.53 2.48
C THR A 84 12.90 -9.80 1.92
N ARG A 85 13.81 -10.53 1.28
CA ARG A 85 15.09 -10.02 0.79
C ARG A 85 14.97 -8.87 -0.20
N ILE A 86 13.97 -8.89 -1.05
CA ILE A 86 13.73 -7.83 -2.04
C ILE A 86 13.46 -6.47 -1.38
N ILE A 87 12.97 -6.46 -0.13
CA ILE A 87 12.66 -5.22 0.62
C ILE A 87 13.69 -4.97 1.72
N PHE A 88 14.08 -6.01 2.47
CA PHE A 88 14.85 -5.88 3.71
C PHE A 88 16.30 -6.37 3.57
N GLY A 89 16.73 -6.75 2.36
CA GLY A 89 18.08 -7.29 2.15
C GLY A 89 18.33 -8.54 2.99
N ASP A 90 19.41 -8.53 3.78
CA ASP A 90 19.83 -9.69 4.57
C ASP A 90 19.18 -9.74 5.98
N LEU A 91 18.17 -8.91 6.26
CA LEU A 91 17.42 -8.93 7.51
C LEU A 91 16.53 -10.18 7.57
N ASP A 92 16.89 -11.14 8.40
CA ASP A 92 16.19 -12.41 8.55
C ASP A 92 15.21 -12.36 9.73
N PHE A 93 13.92 -12.25 9.43
CA PHE A 93 12.88 -12.20 10.45
C PHE A 93 12.74 -13.50 11.26
N GLN A 94 13.18 -14.64 10.74
CA GLN A 94 13.13 -15.91 11.46
C GLN A 94 14.13 -15.98 12.64
N LYS A 95 15.14 -15.10 12.64
CA LYS A 95 16.09 -14.96 13.76
C LYS A 95 15.56 -14.09 14.89
N PHE A 96 14.45 -13.41 14.70
CA PHE A 96 13.85 -12.61 15.75
C PHE A 96 13.09 -13.46 16.76
N ARG A 97 13.18 -13.04 18.03
CA ARG A 97 12.44 -13.66 19.14
C ARG A 97 11.64 -12.59 19.85
N VAL A 98 10.41 -12.93 20.22
CA VAL A 98 9.56 -12.05 21.02
C VAL A 98 10.13 -11.95 22.44
N LYS A 99 10.40 -10.73 22.88
CA LYS A 99 10.81 -10.40 24.23
C LYS A 99 9.86 -9.40 24.85
N LYS A 100 9.82 -9.38 26.18
CA LYS A 100 9.00 -8.44 26.95
C LYS A 100 9.85 -7.72 27.97
N ASN A 101 9.69 -6.43 28.09
CA ASN A 101 10.32 -5.57 29.09
C ASN A 101 9.25 -4.67 29.71
N ASP A 102 9.32 -4.44 31.02
CA ASP A 102 8.34 -3.63 31.75
C ASP A 102 8.31 -2.15 31.31
N VAL A 103 9.39 -1.67 30.69
CA VAL A 103 9.52 -0.26 30.24
C VAL A 103 9.05 -0.08 28.80
N VAL A 104 9.43 -1.00 27.89
CA VAL A 104 9.19 -0.88 26.43
C VAL A 104 7.98 -1.72 25.99
N GLY A 105 7.52 -2.63 26.82
CA GLY A 105 6.48 -3.60 26.47
C GLY A 105 7.05 -4.79 25.70
N THR A 106 6.28 -5.31 24.75
CA THR A 106 6.66 -6.43 23.89
C THR A 106 7.46 -5.91 22.69
N TYR A 107 8.55 -6.58 22.32
CA TYR A 107 9.37 -6.25 21.16
C TYR A 107 9.99 -7.50 20.55
N LEU A 108 10.46 -7.39 19.30
CA LEU A 108 11.26 -8.40 18.62
C LEU A 108 12.74 -8.07 18.76
N GLN A 109 13.55 -9.07 19.05
CA GLN A 109 15.01 -8.95 19.07
C GLN A 109 15.67 -10.12 18.35
N ALA A 110 16.59 -9.79 17.45
CA ALA A 110 17.47 -10.77 16.80
C ALA A 110 18.75 -11.01 17.59
N ASP A 111 19.46 -12.09 17.26
CA ASP A 111 20.70 -12.50 17.96
C ASP A 111 21.83 -11.46 17.80
N ASP A 112 21.84 -10.71 16.72
CA ASP A 112 22.78 -9.61 16.45
C ASP A 112 22.47 -8.31 17.22
N GLY A 113 21.42 -8.34 18.06
CA GLY A 113 20.96 -7.21 18.86
C GLY A 113 20.06 -6.24 18.10
N THR A 114 19.63 -6.54 16.88
CA THR A 114 18.62 -5.74 16.15
C THR A 114 17.30 -5.82 16.89
N VAL A 115 16.67 -4.66 17.12
CA VAL A 115 15.40 -4.55 17.85
C VAL A 115 14.34 -3.94 16.97
N ILE A 116 13.15 -4.55 16.96
CA ILE A 116 11.93 -3.98 16.37
C ILE A 116 10.93 -3.84 17.51
N ASP A 117 10.75 -2.62 17.97
CA ASP A 117 9.69 -2.22 18.90
C ASP A 117 8.51 -1.60 18.13
N TRP A 118 7.51 -1.13 18.85
CA TRP A 118 6.34 -0.49 18.25
C TRP A 118 6.72 0.75 17.41
N ASN A 119 7.72 1.53 17.82
CA ASN A 119 8.13 2.72 17.06
C ASN A 119 8.85 2.34 15.76
N VAL A 120 9.76 1.37 15.82
CA VAL A 120 10.47 0.85 14.64
C VAL A 120 9.47 0.21 13.67
N HIS A 121 8.52 -0.59 14.18
CA HIS A 121 7.44 -1.15 13.37
C HIS A 121 6.64 -0.06 12.66
N ARG A 122 6.22 1.00 13.37
CA ARG A 122 5.49 2.11 12.76
C ARG A 122 6.28 2.77 11.61
N LEU A 123 7.60 2.96 11.77
CA LEU A 123 8.45 3.51 10.71
C LEU A 123 8.58 2.55 9.52
N ILE A 124 8.68 1.24 9.78
CA ILE A 124 8.68 0.22 8.71
C ILE A 124 7.38 0.29 7.90
N ILE A 125 6.21 0.31 8.58
CA ILE A 125 4.92 0.37 7.89
C ILE A 125 4.75 1.68 7.13
N GLU A 126 5.14 2.81 7.72
CA GLU A 126 5.13 4.12 7.07
C GLU A 126 6.00 4.11 5.80
N ALA A 127 7.20 3.52 5.85
CA ALA A 127 8.07 3.40 4.69
C ALA A 127 7.47 2.48 3.61
N LEU A 128 7.03 1.27 3.98
CA LEU A 128 6.44 0.33 3.04
C LEU A 128 5.21 0.89 2.34
N THR A 129 4.33 1.56 3.08
CA THR A 129 3.11 2.17 2.53
C THR A 129 3.43 3.37 1.66
N THR A 130 4.43 4.19 2.03
CA THR A 130 4.86 5.33 1.23
C THR A 130 5.51 4.88 -0.08
N ILE A 131 6.51 3.99 -0.02
CA ILE A 131 7.25 3.49 -1.19
C ILE A 131 6.33 2.83 -2.21
N ASN A 132 5.32 2.11 -1.74
CA ASN A 132 4.38 1.40 -2.61
C ASN A 132 3.06 2.15 -2.83
N MET A 133 2.97 3.39 -2.37
CA MET A 133 1.76 4.24 -2.46
C MET A 133 0.49 3.54 -1.99
N ILE A 134 0.60 2.78 -0.89
CA ILE A 134 -0.51 2.02 -0.31
C ILE A 134 -1.32 2.93 0.60
N HIS A 135 -2.58 3.10 0.28
CA HIS A 135 -3.54 3.81 1.12
C HIS A 135 -4.50 2.83 1.77
N LYS A 136 -4.36 2.63 3.08
CA LYS A 136 -5.24 1.74 3.84
C LYS A 136 -6.05 2.53 4.85
N GLN A 137 -7.31 2.15 4.98
CA GLN A 137 -8.18 2.65 6.04
C GLN A 137 -8.48 1.52 7.01
N ARG A 138 -8.38 1.81 8.32
CA ARG A 138 -8.74 0.85 9.34
C ARG A 138 -10.26 0.77 9.44
N GLU A 139 -10.81 -0.43 9.31
CA GLU A 139 -12.21 -0.69 9.49
C GLU A 139 -12.51 -0.99 10.97
N VAL A 140 -13.39 -0.21 11.57
CA VAL A 140 -13.80 -0.38 12.97
C VAL A 140 -15.29 -0.69 13.01
N PRO A 141 -15.72 -1.85 13.56
CA PRO A 141 -17.13 -2.18 13.67
C PRO A 141 -17.81 -1.29 14.72
N VAL A 142 -19.04 -0.87 14.42
CA VAL A 142 -19.83 -0.03 15.33
C VAL A 142 -20.41 -0.84 16.51
N ASN A 143 -20.71 -2.12 16.26
CA ASN A 143 -21.27 -3.04 17.26
C ASN A 143 -20.93 -4.50 16.90
N GLU A 144 -21.30 -5.45 17.79
CA GLU A 144 -21.01 -6.87 17.61
C GLU A 144 -21.70 -7.47 16.38
N ALA A 145 -22.94 -7.07 16.08
CA ALA A 145 -23.63 -7.55 14.89
C ALA A 145 -22.94 -7.12 13.60
N THR A 146 -22.47 -5.86 13.53
CA THR A 146 -21.66 -5.37 12.40
C THR A 146 -20.33 -6.11 12.31
N LYS A 147 -19.68 -6.39 13.46
CA LYS A 147 -18.41 -7.14 13.49
C LYS A 147 -18.58 -8.52 12.88
N MET A 148 -19.62 -9.27 13.26
CA MET A 148 -19.88 -10.60 12.72
C MET A 148 -20.18 -10.55 11.20
N ALA A 149 -21.01 -9.59 10.77
CA ALA A 149 -21.29 -9.40 9.34
C ALA A 149 -20.01 -9.09 8.53
N LEU A 150 -19.10 -8.27 9.05
CA LEU A 150 -17.82 -7.96 8.41
C LEU A 150 -16.90 -9.17 8.32
N ILE A 151 -16.91 -10.06 9.33
CA ILE A 151 -16.15 -11.33 9.31
C ILE A 151 -16.70 -12.26 8.22
N ASP A 152 -18.02 -12.42 8.14
CA ASP A 152 -18.63 -13.30 7.15
C ASP A 152 -18.41 -12.78 5.72
N TRP A 153 -18.51 -11.47 5.50
CA TRP A 153 -18.19 -10.87 4.20
C TRP A 153 -16.72 -11.05 3.81
N ASP A 154 -15.78 -10.87 4.74
CA ASP A 154 -14.36 -11.11 4.48
C ASP A 154 -14.09 -12.58 4.10
N ARG A 155 -14.80 -13.54 4.74
CA ARG A 155 -14.70 -14.97 4.41
C ARG A 155 -15.21 -15.26 3.00
N GLU A 156 -16.40 -14.75 2.64
CA GLU A 156 -16.95 -14.88 1.30
C GLU A 156 -16.02 -14.27 0.23
N ASP A 157 -15.50 -13.06 0.49
CA ASP A 157 -14.59 -12.38 -0.43
C ASP A 157 -13.29 -13.15 -0.65
N ARG A 158 -12.72 -13.75 0.40
CA ARG A 158 -11.50 -14.59 0.31
C ARG A 158 -11.76 -15.88 -0.47
N GLU A 159 -12.90 -16.53 -0.24
CA GLU A 159 -13.29 -17.71 -1.01
C GLU A 159 -13.48 -17.41 -2.50
N LEU A 160 -14.10 -16.26 -2.82
CA LEU A 160 -14.26 -15.81 -4.20
C LEU A 160 -12.92 -15.42 -4.82
N ALA A 161 -12.03 -14.74 -4.08
CA ALA A 161 -10.71 -14.37 -4.54
C ALA A 161 -9.84 -15.60 -4.85
N ALA A 162 -9.90 -16.64 -4.01
CA ALA A 162 -9.15 -17.88 -4.20
C ALA A 162 -9.54 -18.65 -5.48
N LYS A 163 -10.77 -18.43 -6.00
CA LYS A 163 -11.26 -19.06 -7.25
C LYS A 163 -10.90 -18.28 -8.50
N ARG A 164 -10.41 -17.04 -8.36
CA ARG A 164 -10.07 -16.17 -9.51
C ARG A 164 -8.63 -16.43 -9.93
N PRO A 165 -8.36 -16.57 -11.24
CA PRO A 165 -6.99 -16.60 -11.72
C PRO A 165 -6.31 -15.25 -11.42
N TYR A 166 -5.01 -15.31 -11.12
CA TYR A 166 -4.23 -14.09 -10.96
C TYR A 166 -4.10 -13.37 -12.31
N HIS A 167 -4.32 -12.07 -12.30
CA HIS A 167 -4.07 -11.18 -13.43
C HIS A 167 -3.08 -10.10 -13.00
N SER A 168 -1.99 -9.94 -13.76
CA SER A 168 -0.99 -8.91 -13.50
C SER A 168 -1.63 -7.52 -13.58
N GLN A 169 -1.44 -6.75 -12.53
CA GLN A 169 -1.86 -5.34 -12.48
C GLN A 169 -0.80 -4.45 -13.12
N LEU A 170 0.49 -4.76 -12.92
CA LEU A 170 1.59 -3.97 -13.48
C LEU A 170 1.56 -3.95 -15.01
N ILE A 171 1.18 -5.06 -15.66
CA ILE A 171 1.08 -5.09 -17.13
C ILE A 171 0.12 -4.00 -17.64
N ALA A 172 -1.05 -3.84 -17.02
CA ALA A 172 -2.02 -2.84 -17.44
C ALA A 172 -1.49 -1.42 -17.25
N PHE A 173 -0.87 -1.14 -16.09
CA PHE A 173 -0.29 0.18 -15.79
C PHE A 173 0.92 0.47 -16.68
N ILE A 174 1.85 -0.47 -16.83
CA ILE A 174 3.02 -0.29 -17.68
C ILE A 174 2.60 -0.06 -19.13
N SER A 175 1.68 -0.88 -19.65
CA SER A 175 1.16 -0.72 -21.01
C SER A 175 0.50 0.64 -21.22
N ALA A 176 -0.32 1.11 -20.28
CA ALA A 176 -0.94 2.42 -20.36
C ALA A 176 0.11 3.55 -20.34
N MET A 177 1.09 3.46 -19.47
CA MET A 177 2.09 4.51 -19.29
C MET A 177 3.07 4.60 -20.47
N VAL A 178 3.63 3.50 -20.94
CA VAL A 178 4.58 3.51 -22.07
C VAL A 178 3.96 3.96 -23.39
N ASN A 179 2.64 3.81 -23.53
CA ASN A 179 1.88 4.31 -24.68
C ASN A 179 1.33 5.72 -24.47
N TYR A 180 1.48 6.32 -23.27
CA TYR A 180 1.07 7.69 -23.01
C TYR A 180 2.13 8.68 -23.48
N ALA A 181 1.75 9.62 -24.36
CA ALA A 181 2.69 10.54 -25.02
C ALA A 181 3.50 11.44 -24.07
N GLY A 182 3.01 11.68 -22.86
CA GLY A 182 3.69 12.48 -21.82
C GLY A 182 4.67 11.71 -20.96
N PHE A 183 4.68 10.37 -21.02
CA PHE A 183 5.57 9.53 -20.23
C PHE A 183 6.96 9.47 -20.87
N LYS A 184 8.02 9.50 -20.07
CA LYS A 184 9.41 9.66 -20.55
C LYS A 184 10.15 8.35 -20.74
N TYR A 185 9.55 7.24 -20.33
CA TYR A 185 10.16 5.91 -20.36
C TYR A 185 9.46 5.02 -21.38
N ASP A 186 10.23 4.18 -22.03
CA ASP A 186 9.76 3.14 -22.95
C ASP A 186 9.81 1.74 -22.29
N HIS A 187 9.51 0.69 -23.05
CA HIS A 187 9.52 -0.69 -22.56
C HIS A 187 10.88 -1.15 -22.01
N HIS A 188 11.99 -0.53 -22.44
CA HIS A 188 13.32 -0.89 -21.97
C HIS A 188 13.69 -0.12 -20.71
N THR A 189 13.35 1.15 -20.63
CA THR A 189 13.77 2.05 -19.56
C THR A 189 12.80 2.09 -18.39
N VAL A 190 11.52 1.74 -18.58
CA VAL A 190 10.53 1.68 -17.48
C VAL A 190 10.87 0.63 -16.41
N GLN A 191 11.62 -0.38 -16.78
CA GLN A 191 12.03 -1.44 -15.85
C GLN A 191 13.08 -1.01 -14.83
N ASP A 192 13.81 0.08 -15.12
CA ASP A 192 14.93 0.56 -14.30
C ASP A 192 14.49 1.60 -13.23
N ILE A 193 13.24 2.09 -13.31
CA ILE A 193 12.71 3.00 -12.31
C ILE A 193 12.14 2.23 -11.12
N THR A 194 12.16 2.87 -9.92
CA THR A 194 11.60 2.26 -8.72
C THR A 194 10.08 2.20 -8.78
N ILE A 195 9.49 1.30 -8.01
CA ILE A 195 8.03 1.17 -7.90
C ILE A 195 7.37 2.47 -7.46
N TYR A 196 8.03 3.22 -6.56
CA TYR A 196 7.56 4.54 -6.13
C TYR A 196 7.51 5.53 -7.29
N GLN A 197 8.62 5.67 -8.03
CA GLN A 197 8.72 6.58 -9.18
C GLN A 197 7.70 6.24 -10.25
N PHE A 198 7.46 4.95 -10.46
CA PHE A 198 6.46 4.48 -11.42
C PHE A 198 5.04 4.90 -11.00
N PHE A 199 4.63 4.63 -9.76
CA PHE A 199 3.30 4.99 -9.29
C PHE A 199 3.12 6.51 -9.12
N ASP A 200 4.18 7.25 -8.73
CA ASP A 200 4.15 8.72 -8.76
C ASP A 200 3.85 9.23 -10.18
N ALA A 201 4.52 8.68 -11.19
CA ALA A 201 4.27 9.05 -12.58
C ALA A 201 2.83 8.74 -13.03
N VAL A 202 2.27 7.58 -12.64
CA VAL A 202 0.87 7.21 -12.93
C VAL A 202 -0.09 8.25 -12.33
N GLN A 203 0.05 8.55 -11.04
CA GLN A 203 -0.80 9.52 -10.35
C GLN A 203 -0.63 10.93 -10.94
N ARG A 204 0.60 11.34 -11.26
CA ARG A 204 0.88 12.64 -11.84
C ARG A 204 0.21 12.80 -13.21
N VAL A 205 0.26 11.77 -14.05
CA VAL A 205 -0.42 11.77 -15.35
C VAL A 205 -1.94 11.91 -15.17
N GLN A 206 -2.52 11.21 -14.20
CA GLN A 206 -3.95 11.33 -13.90
C GLN A 206 -4.32 12.74 -13.45
N LEU A 207 -3.54 13.37 -12.54
CA LEU A 207 -3.76 14.73 -12.08
C LEU A 207 -3.68 15.74 -13.23
N ILE A 208 -2.69 15.60 -14.11
CA ILE A 208 -2.54 16.47 -15.29
C ILE A 208 -3.76 16.34 -16.20
N ASN A 209 -4.17 15.12 -16.53
CA ASN A 209 -5.31 14.88 -17.40
C ASN A 209 -6.62 15.40 -16.79
N ASN A 210 -6.83 15.19 -15.49
CA ASN A 210 -8.00 15.70 -14.79
C ASN A 210 -8.04 17.22 -14.79
N ALA A 211 -6.91 17.87 -14.50
CA ALA A 211 -6.81 19.33 -14.53
C ALA A 211 -7.07 19.90 -15.93
N GLN A 212 -6.51 19.27 -16.97
CA GLN A 212 -6.73 19.69 -18.36
C GLN A 212 -8.18 19.49 -18.79
N THR A 213 -8.79 18.34 -18.47
CA THR A 213 -10.20 18.07 -18.79
C THR A 213 -11.13 19.05 -18.08
N LEU A 214 -10.88 19.32 -16.80
CA LEU A 214 -11.66 20.29 -16.04
C LEU A 214 -11.52 21.69 -16.65
N LEU A 215 -10.30 22.11 -16.97
CA LEU A 215 -10.04 23.40 -17.59
C LEU A 215 -10.77 23.54 -18.94
N GLN A 216 -10.68 22.51 -19.80
CA GLN A 216 -11.39 22.47 -21.07
C GLN A 216 -12.90 22.54 -20.86
N GLY A 217 -13.44 21.79 -19.89
CA GLY A 217 -14.86 21.80 -19.55
C GLY A 217 -15.35 23.20 -19.12
N MET A 218 -14.52 23.93 -18.37
CA MET A 218 -14.83 25.30 -17.94
C MET A 218 -14.88 26.31 -19.11
N TYR A 219 -14.06 26.10 -20.14
CA TYR A 219 -14.04 27.00 -21.33
C TYR A 219 -15.10 26.63 -22.37
N ILE A 220 -15.41 25.37 -22.55
CA ILE A 220 -16.28 24.89 -23.65
C ILE A 220 -17.75 24.86 -23.22
N ASN A 221 -18.05 24.62 -21.95
CA ASN A 221 -19.41 24.48 -21.47
C ASN A 221 -19.96 25.80 -20.91
N PRO A 222 -20.81 26.54 -21.67
CA PRO A 222 -21.38 27.81 -21.21
C PRO A 222 -22.38 27.65 -20.05
N PHE A 223 -22.82 26.42 -19.76
CA PHE A 223 -23.73 26.12 -18.64
C PHE A 223 -23.00 25.72 -17.37
N LEU A 224 -21.69 25.56 -17.42
CA LEU A 224 -20.89 25.26 -16.23
C LEU A 224 -20.59 26.57 -15.47
N ASP A 225 -21.18 26.69 -14.29
CA ASP A 225 -20.87 27.81 -13.40
C ASP A 225 -19.44 27.62 -12.83
N SER A 226 -18.46 28.26 -13.44
CA SER A 226 -17.06 28.20 -13.07
C SER A 226 -16.77 28.70 -11.65
N SER A 227 -17.70 29.43 -11.02
CA SER A 227 -17.59 29.90 -9.64
C SER A 227 -17.81 28.76 -8.62
N LYS A 228 -18.52 27.69 -9.02
CA LYS A 228 -18.82 26.50 -8.20
C LYS A 228 -17.80 25.38 -8.38
N VAL A 229 -16.87 25.52 -9.32
CA VAL A 229 -15.82 24.53 -9.56
C VAL A 229 -14.72 24.72 -8.51
N ASP A 230 -14.36 23.66 -7.82
CA ASP A 230 -13.21 23.68 -6.90
C ASP A 230 -11.92 23.80 -7.71
N LYS A 231 -11.31 24.98 -7.66
CA LYS A 231 -10.08 25.30 -8.38
C LYS A 231 -8.85 24.57 -7.84
N SER A 232 -8.93 23.93 -6.68
CA SER A 232 -7.84 23.11 -6.14
C SER A 232 -7.51 21.95 -7.08
N HIS A 233 -8.50 21.39 -7.79
CA HIS A 233 -8.31 20.34 -8.79
C HIS A 233 -7.54 20.78 -10.04
N LEU A 234 -7.36 22.08 -10.26
CA LEU A 234 -6.50 22.60 -11.34
C LEU A 234 -5.02 22.60 -10.96
N ASN A 235 -4.69 22.44 -9.67
CA ASN A 235 -3.32 22.43 -9.19
C ASN A 235 -2.68 21.04 -9.36
N TRP A 236 -2.31 20.70 -10.59
CA TRP A 236 -1.63 19.45 -10.90
C TRP A 236 -0.21 19.33 -10.32
N MET A 237 0.39 20.43 -9.83
CA MET A 237 1.70 20.46 -9.15
C MET A 237 1.60 20.20 -7.63
N GLN A 238 0.41 19.92 -7.13
CA GLN A 238 0.21 19.63 -5.71
C GLN A 238 0.99 18.40 -5.24
N ASP A 239 1.23 18.35 -3.94
CA ASP A 239 1.83 17.17 -3.29
C ASP A 239 0.86 15.98 -3.34
N ILE A 240 1.24 14.93 -4.08
CA ILE A 240 0.42 13.73 -4.26
C ILE A 240 0.21 13.00 -2.94
N THR A 241 1.22 12.99 -2.06
CA THR A 241 1.18 12.24 -0.81
C THR A 241 0.16 12.77 0.19
N LYS A 242 -0.18 14.06 0.12
CA LYS A 242 -1.10 14.72 1.07
C LYS A 242 -2.57 14.69 0.65
N ASN A 243 -2.86 14.58 -0.64
CA ASN A 243 -4.21 14.79 -1.16
C ASN A 243 -5.06 13.51 -1.32
N ASN A 244 -4.43 12.35 -1.37
CA ASN A 244 -5.12 11.08 -1.61
C ASN A 244 -6.11 10.64 -0.50
N VAL A 245 -6.06 11.28 0.68
CA VAL A 245 -6.95 10.93 1.80
C VAL A 245 -8.35 11.57 1.66
N LYS A 246 -8.49 12.70 0.95
CA LYS A 246 -9.77 13.45 0.90
C LYS A 246 -10.63 13.16 -0.33
N GLU A 247 -10.04 12.81 -1.47
CA GLU A 247 -10.80 12.70 -2.73
C GLU A 247 -11.43 11.32 -2.97
N ILE A 248 -10.82 10.25 -2.40
CA ILE A 248 -11.32 8.88 -2.55
C ILE A 248 -12.64 8.66 -1.77
N THR A 249 -12.94 9.48 -0.75
CA THR A 249 -14.17 9.36 0.03
C THR A 249 -15.43 9.86 -0.69
N ASN A 250 -15.34 10.65 -1.75
CA ASN A 250 -16.47 11.23 -2.46
C ASN A 250 -16.79 10.59 -3.84
N GLY A 251 -15.89 9.80 -4.38
CA GLY A 251 -16.11 9.06 -5.62
C GLY A 251 -16.74 7.69 -5.36
N LYS A 252 -18.07 7.61 -5.25
CA LYS A 252 -18.80 6.33 -5.31
C LYS A 252 -18.67 5.73 -6.71
N TRP A 253 -17.55 5.10 -7.01
CA TRP A 253 -17.50 4.12 -8.09
C TRP A 253 -18.04 2.80 -7.54
N GLN A 254 -19.32 2.59 -7.76
CA GLN A 254 -19.92 1.28 -7.57
C GLN A 254 -19.31 0.36 -8.63
N CYS A 255 -18.49 -0.62 -8.22
CA CYS A 255 -18.36 -1.83 -9.00
C CYS A 255 -19.77 -2.33 -9.31
N MET A 256 -20.05 -2.72 -10.55
CA MET A 256 -21.34 -3.33 -10.93
C MET A 256 -21.53 -4.64 -10.14
N GLY A 257 -22.01 -4.54 -8.94
CA GLY A 257 -22.18 -5.60 -7.95
C GLY A 257 -21.99 -5.01 -6.58
N HIS A 258 -23.03 -4.74 -5.90
CA HIS A 258 -23.34 -3.99 -4.70
C HIS A 258 -22.40 -4.10 -3.46
N ARG A 259 -21.09 -4.46 -3.59
CA ARG A 259 -20.18 -4.58 -2.43
C ARG A 259 -18.74 -4.19 -2.79
N PRO A 260 -18.01 -3.48 -1.92
CA PRO A 260 -16.57 -3.27 -2.08
C PRO A 260 -15.85 -4.61 -1.92
N CYS A 261 -15.21 -5.08 -2.96
CA CYS A 261 -14.41 -6.31 -2.97
C CYS A 261 -13.04 -6.04 -2.33
N SER A 262 -12.56 -6.94 -1.46
CA SER A 262 -11.23 -6.85 -0.84
C SER A 262 -10.09 -6.86 -1.85
N SER A 263 -10.28 -7.51 -3.01
CA SER A 263 -9.33 -7.49 -4.13
C SER A 263 -9.32 -6.18 -4.92
N CYS A 264 -10.37 -5.34 -4.82
CA CYS A 264 -10.39 -4.00 -5.41
C CYS A 264 -9.66 -2.95 -4.56
N ARG A 265 -9.23 -3.27 -3.33
CA ARG A 265 -8.48 -2.35 -2.46
C ARG A 265 -7.13 -1.92 -3.03
N TRP A 266 -6.58 -2.66 -3.99
CA TRP A 266 -5.34 -2.35 -4.68
C TRP A 266 -5.53 -1.60 -6.00
N LEU A 267 -6.77 -1.48 -6.49
CA LEU A 267 -7.10 -0.81 -7.75
C LEU A 267 -7.49 0.67 -7.57
N TRP A 268 -7.23 1.25 -6.41
CA TRP A 268 -7.53 2.65 -6.13
C TRP A 268 -6.30 3.53 -6.43
N PHE A 269 -6.08 3.69 -7.72
CA PHE A 269 -5.34 4.81 -8.27
C PHE A 269 -6.24 5.69 -9.14
#